data_d4fa65b9567650b1095f1978179c39da
#
_entry.id   d4fa65b9567650b1095f1978179c39da
#
_cell.length_a   1.000
_cell.length_b   1.000
_cell.length_c   1.000
_cell.angle_alpha   90.00
_cell.angle_beta   90.00
_cell.angle_gamma   90.00
#
_symmetry.space_group_name_H-M   'P 1'
#
loop_
_entity.id
_entity.type
_entity.pdbx_description
1 polymer ?
#
loop_
_entity_poly.entity_id
_entity_poly.type
_entity_poly.pdbx_seq_one_letter_code
_entity_poly.pdbx_strand_id
1 'polypeptide(L)'
;MTRRALVILTVALAAGLGTSPVFSQTPPNTTQLQPAPDIPNVIKGGTMPEVVIEGLTSSDDAFWLPNIGVIFSEPRANRIVRLDEHDQPVTFVGNLHGPLGMTFDAKNGRLVSLQTEPGFTGPRVVWPKGKEAVLADNYQGKPFGRPNDIVADRNGGLYFTDIPPDRTVIPPAVYYVPPGGDPIRVVEGITTPNGLQLSHDENTLYVNDTAGINIYAFDVQPDGRLANSRVFATYVGRDQTLPPGAPPRSNADGLVTDDEGRLYALTESGIEVLSSTGQHLNVIPLWCITRRCQNLGFGGPDKRTLYVAGGGTLLRIPMLTRGFQGRAK
;
A
#
# COMPACT_ATOMS: atom_id res chain seq x y z
N MET A 1 -41.83 -39.91 67.22
CA MET A 1 -40.64 -39.04 67.05
C MET A 1 -39.88 -39.48 65.80
N THR A 2 -40.21 -38.91 64.71
CA THR A 2 -39.63 -39.29 63.40
C THR A 2 -38.82 -38.10 62.86
N ARG A 3 -37.50 -38.26 62.81
CA ARG A 3 -36.57 -37.26 62.22
C ARG A 3 -36.58 -37.38 60.67
N ARG A 4 -36.93 -36.30 59.98
CA ARG A 4 -36.80 -36.17 58.54
C ARG A 4 -35.41 -35.68 58.26
N ALA A 5 -34.64 -36.41 57.42
CA ALA A 5 -33.40 -36.01 56.90
C ALA A 5 -33.62 -35.10 55.67
N LEU A 6 -32.95 -33.97 55.65
CA LEU A 6 -32.94 -33.02 54.54
C LEU A 6 -31.74 -33.37 53.58
N VAL A 7 -32.05 -33.77 52.39
CA VAL A 7 -31.01 -33.98 51.33
C VAL A 7 -30.79 -32.66 50.59
N ILE A 8 -29.65 -32.11 50.79
CA ILE A 8 -29.19 -30.90 50.01
C ILE A 8 -28.51 -31.40 48.74
N LEU A 9 -29.12 -31.12 47.59
CA LEU A 9 -28.57 -31.41 46.29
C LEU A 9 -27.68 -30.23 45.87
N THR A 10 -26.35 -30.41 45.87
CA THR A 10 -25.38 -29.41 45.39
C THR A 10 -25.22 -29.61 43.90
N VAL A 11 -25.70 -28.63 43.09
CA VAL A 11 -25.45 -28.55 41.66
C VAL A 11 -24.11 -27.85 41.48
N ALA A 12 -23.10 -28.56 41.06
CA ALA A 12 -21.83 -27.98 40.65
C ALA A 12 -21.95 -27.41 39.23
N LEU A 13 -21.92 -26.08 39.14
CA LEU A 13 -21.82 -25.37 37.85
C LEU A 13 -20.37 -25.43 37.41
N ALA A 14 -20.03 -26.25 36.39
CA ALA A 14 -18.73 -26.25 35.75
C ALA A 14 -18.69 -25.05 34.79
N ALA A 15 -18.05 -23.94 35.19
CA ALA A 15 -17.69 -22.86 34.33
C ALA A 15 -16.51 -23.28 33.46
N GLY A 16 -16.76 -23.62 32.20
CA GLY A 16 -15.75 -23.84 31.22
C GLY A 16 -15.07 -22.51 30.89
N LEU A 17 -13.88 -22.29 31.43
CA LEU A 17 -12.98 -21.22 31.01
C LEU A 17 -12.42 -21.60 29.65
N GLY A 18 -13.07 -21.11 28.61
CA GLY A 18 -12.51 -21.11 27.27
C GLY A 18 -11.28 -20.17 27.24
N THR A 19 -10.10 -20.75 27.24
CA THR A 19 -8.85 -20.00 26.99
C THR A 19 -8.84 -19.59 25.54
N SER A 20 -9.17 -18.32 25.26
CA SER A 20 -8.85 -17.72 23.97
C SER A 20 -7.34 -17.80 23.77
N PRO A 21 -6.85 -18.18 22.58
CA PRO A 21 -5.42 -18.19 22.34
C PRO A 21 -4.88 -16.77 22.46
N VAL A 22 -4.04 -16.55 23.45
CA VAL A 22 -3.24 -15.32 23.57
C VAL A 22 -2.18 -15.40 22.49
N PHE A 23 -2.41 -14.70 21.38
CA PHE A 23 -1.36 -14.52 20.38
C PHE A 23 -0.22 -13.72 21.01
N SER A 24 0.96 -14.33 21.08
CA SER A 24 2.20 -13.70 21.52
C SER A 24 2.44 -12.45 20.68
N GLN A 25 2.58 -11.30 21.34
CA GLN A 25 2.76 -9.98 20.68
C GLN A 25 4.21 -9.71 20.24
N THR A 26 5.03 -10.71 20.11
CA THR A 26 6.39 -10.55 19.56
C THR A 26 6.27 -10.62 18.03
N PRO A 27 6.72 -9.57 17.29
CA PRO A 27 6.76 -9.64 15.84
C PRO A 27 7.53 -10.89 15.41
N PRO A 28 7.07 -11.65 14.42
CA PRO A 28 7.80 -12.82 13.94
C PRO A 28 9.14 -12.36 13.33
N ASN A 29 10.20 -13.11 13.59
CA ASN A 29 11.52 -12.87 13.00
C ASN A 29 11.60 -13.32 11.52
N THR A 30 10.52 -13.85 10.97
CA THR A 30 10.42 -14.35 9.59
C THR A 30 9.06 -13.98 9.02
N THR A 31 8.98 -13.87 7.70
CA THR A 31 7.72 -13.67 7.00
C THR A 31 6.76 -14.83 7.29
N GLN A 32 5.53 -14.50 7.70
CA GLN A 32 4.49 -15.49 7.91
C GLN A 32 3.60 -15.59 6.67
N LEU A 33 3.60 -16.75 6.05
CA LEU A 33 2.81 -17.05 4.87
C LEU A 33 1.63 -17.95 5.25
N GLN A 34 0.48 -17.61 4.72
CA GLN A 34 -0.74 -18.42 4.84
C GLN A 34 -1.36 -18.64 3.46
N PRO A 35 -2.06 -19.76 3.26
CA PRO A 35 -2.75 -20.00 2.00
C PRO A 35 -3.85 -18.94 1.80
N ALA A 36 -3.96 -18.43 0.60
CA ALA A 36 -5.03 -17.52 0.23
C ALA A 36 -6.40 -18.22 0.30
N PRO A 37 -7.47 -17.51 0.69
CA PRO A 37 -8.83 -18.00 0.49
C PRO A 37 -9.15 -18.07 -1.00
N ASP A 38 -10.18 -18.82 -1.37
CA ASP A 38 -10.71 -18.77 -2.71
C ASP A 38 -11.50 -17.47 -2.91
N ILE A 39 -11.06 -16.65 -3.87
CA ILE A 39 -11.77 -15.44 -4.29
C ILE A 39 -12.03 -15.58 -5.79
N PRO A 40 -13.28 -15.81 -6.21
CA PRO A 40 -13.62 -16.09 -7.60
C PRO A 40 -13.05 -15.06 -8.58
N ASN A 41 -12.40 -15.52 -9.65
CA ASN A 41 -11.74 -14.69 -10.67
C ASN A 41 -10.59 -13.79 -10.16
N VAL A 42 -10.17 -13.94 -8.92
CA VAL A 42 -9.07 -13.17 -8.29
C VAL A 42 -7.89 -14.06 -7.97
N ILE A 43 -8.09 -15.05 -7.09
CA ILE A 43 -7.04 -15.97 -6.63
C ILE A 43 -7.65 -17.33 -6.30
N LYS A 44 -6.95 -18.42 -6.64
CA LYS A 44 -7.37 -19.78 -6.29
C LYS A 44 -7.14 -20.03 -4.80
N GLY A 45 -8.10 -20.62 -4.12
CA GLY A 45 -7.95 -21.07 -2.73
C GLY A 45 -6.79 -22.03 -2.56
N GLY A 46 -6.03 -21.86 -1.48
CA GLY A 46 -4.82 -22.63 -1.20
C GLY A 46 -3.55 -22.12 -1.89
N THR A 47 -3.64 -21.07 -2.73
CA THR A 47 -2.44 -20.41 -3.29
C THR A 47 -1.57 -19.86 -2.17
N MET A 48 -0.29 -20.26 -2.15
CA MET A 48 0.70 -19.76 -1.19
C MET A 48 1.47 -18.59 -1.80
N PRO A 49 1.60 -17.46 -1.09
CA PRO A 49 2.60 -16.47 -1.42
C PRO A 49 4.01 -17.08 -1.38
N GLU A 50 4.90 -16.58 -2.22
CA GLU A 50 6.30 -17.02 -2.28
C GLU A 50 7.21 -15.87 -1.84
N VAL A 51 8.18 -16.16 -0.98
CA VAL A 51 9.25 -15.22 -0.62
C VAL A 51 10.28 -15.24 -1.76
N VAL A 52 10.44 -14.11 -2.44
CA VAL A 52 11.47 -13.94 -3.47
C VAL A 52 12.78 -13.50 -2.84
N ILE A 53 12.71 -12.52 -1.94
CA ILE A 53 13.87 -11.96 -1.23
C ILE A 53 13.49 -11.66 0.20
N GLU A 54 14.41 -11.93 1.13
CA GLU A 54 14.39 -11.47 2.51
C GLU A 54 15.76 -10.89 2.91
N GLY A 55 15.77 -10.08 3.98
CA GLY A 55 17.01 -9.58 4.58
C GLY A 55 17.56 -8.31 3.93
N LEU A 56 16.79 -7.63 3.09
CA LEU A 56 17.14 -6.27 2.65
C LEU A 56 17.01 -5.28 3.82
N THR A 57 17.68 -4.14 3.70
CA THR A 57 17.61 -3.09 4.74
C THR A 57 16.23 -2.46 4.85
N SER A 58 15.51 -2.44 3.76
CA SER A 58 14.12 -2.00 3.62
C SER A 58 13.60 -2.45 2.26
N SER A 59 12.30 -2.42 2.06
CA SER A 59 11.67 -2.56 0.75
C SER A 59 10.35 -1.82 0.75
N ASP A 60 10.02 -1.20 -0.36
CA ASP A 60 8.75 -0.53 -0.60
C ASP A 60 8.45 -0.57 -2.09
N ASP A 61 7.28 -0.13 -2.48
CA ASP A 61 6.76 0.08 -3.83
C ASP A 61 7.33 -0.85 -4.93
N ALA A 62 6.62 -1.93 -5.23
CA ALA A 62 7.04 -2.93 -6.20
C ALA A 62 6.07 -3.00 -7.38
N PHE A 63 6.58 -2.93 -8.61
CA PHE A 63 5.79 -3.14 -9.82
C PHE A 63 6.64 -3.58 -11.02
N TRP A 64 5.97 -3.87 -12.13
CA TRP A 64 6.61 -4.27 -13.38
C TRP A 64 6.88 -3.06 -14.28
N LEU A 65 8.15 -2.77 -14.50
CA LEU A 65 8.57 -1.77 -15.49
C LEU A 65 8.74 -2.45 -16.86
N PRO A 66 8.04 -2.01 -17.92
CA PRO A 66 8.14 -2.63 -19.25
C PRO A 66 9.59 -2.72 -19.74
N ASN A 67 9.96 -3.87 -20.31
CA ASN A 67 11.29 -4.22 -20.81
C ASN A 67 12.43 -4.27 -19.78
N ILE A 68 12.14 -4.03 -18.50
CA ILE A 68 13.09 -4.08 -17.38
C ILE A 68 12.78 -5.25 -16.45
N GLY A 69 11.50 -5.49 -16.15
CA GLY A 69 11.08 -6.49 -15.19
C GLY A 69 10.58 -5.88 -13.88
N VAL A 70 10.59 -6.69 -12.82
CA VAL A 70 10.20 -6.24 -11.48
C VAL A 70 11.23 -5.29 -10.93
N ILE A 71 10.76 -4.12 -10.50
CA ILE A 71 11.53 -3.16 -9.73
C ILE A 71 10.84 -2.88 -8.39
N PHE A 72 11.63 -2.52 -7.40
CA PHE A 72 11.13 -2.06 -6.10
C PHE A 72 12.11 -1.07 -5.47
N SER A 73 11.60 -0.19 -4.62
CA SER A 73 12.45 0.75 -3.89
C SER A 73 13.06 0.10 -2.64
N GLU A 74 14.30 0.48 -2.34
CA GLU A 74 15.01 0.17 -1.08
C GLU A 74 15.44 1.50 -0.44
N PRO A 75 14.50 2.16 0.29
CA PRO A 75 14.71 3.53 0.78
C PRO A 75 15.96 3.71 1.65
N ARG A 76 16.22 2.79 2.58
CA ARG A 76 17.38 2.87 3.48
C ARG A 76 18.72 2.60 2.81
N ALA A 77 18.70 1.97 1.63
CA ALA A 77 19.88 1.75 0.81
C ALA A 77 20.04 2.80 -0.30
N ASN A 78 19.15 3.78 -0.38
CA ASN A 78 19.18 4.88 -1.36
C ASN A 78 19.23 4.39 -2.81
N ARG A 79 18.44 3.33 -3.12
CA ARG A 79 18.42 2.72 -4.45
C ARG A 79 17.06 2.19 -4.84
N ILE A 80 16.89 2.01 -6.13
CA ILE A 80 15.86 1.17 -6.73
C ILE A 80 16.54 -0.12 -7.19
N VAL A 81 15.94 -1.24 -6.88
CA VAL A 81 16.41 -2.58 -7.19
C VAL A 81 15.57 -3.14 -8.34
N ARG A 82 16.17 -3.91 -9.22
CA ARG A 82 15.47 -4.82 -10.14
C ARG A 82 15.83 -6.27 -9.81
N LEU A 83 14.95 -7.20 -10.15
CA LEU A 83 15.29 -8.61 -10.18
C LEU A 83 16.01 -8.93 -11.50
N ASP A 84 17.07 -9.73 -11.41
CA ASP A 84 17.67 -10.37 -12.59
C ASP A 84 16.92 -11.66 -12.97
N GLU A 85 17.43 -12.38 -13.96
CA GLU A 85 16.85 -13.62 -14.48
C GLU A 85 16.85 -14.79 -13.48
N HIS A 86 17.57 -14.65 -12.36
CA HIS A 86 17.66 -15.63 -11.26
C HIS A 86 16.99 -15.14 -9.98
N ASP A 87 16.10 -14.15 -10.08
CA ASP A 87 15.45 -13.49 -8.95
C ASP A 87 16.45 -12.82 -7.97
N GLN A 88 17.69 -12.49 -8.42
CA GLN A 88 18.65 -11.83 -7.55
C GLN A 88 18.48 -10.30 -7.60
N PRO A 89 18.60 -9.62 -6.43
CA PRO A 89 18.43 -8.18 -6.36
C PRO A 89 19.68 -7.46 -6.90
N VAL A 90 19.53 -6.73 -7.99
CA VAL A 90 20.60 -5.88 -8.54
C VAL A 90 20.19 -4.41 -8.53
N THR A 91 21.13 -3.51 -8.27
CA THR A 91 20.85 -2.08 -8.28
C THR A 91 20.48 -1.63 -9.68
N PHE A 92 19.27 -1.12 -9.86
CA PHE A 92 18.79 -0.54 -11.10
C PHE A 92 19.10 0.95 -11.17
N VAL A 93 18.77 1.71 -10.12
CA VAL A 93 19.15 3.12 -9.97
C VAL A 93 19.71 3.31 -8.57
N GLY A 94 20.88 3.87 -8.45
CA GLY A 94 21.55 4.16 -7.17
C GLY A 94 21.72 5.65 -6.92
N ASN A 95 22.31 6.00 -5.77
CA ASN A 95 22.58 7.37 -5.34
C ASN A 95 21.31 8.24 -5.26
N LEU A 96 20.24 7.66 -4.77
CA LEU A 96 18.97 8.33 -4.50
C LEU A 96 18.94 8.88 -3.06
N HIS A 97 17.84 9.53 -2.68
CA HIS A 97 17.69 10.19 -1.39
C HIS A 97 16.42 9.70 -0.67
N GLY A 98 16.45 8.45 -0.17
CA GLY A 98 15.29 7.80 0.43
C GLY A 98 14.16 7.58 -0.58
N PRO A 99 14.38 6.86 -1.70
CA PRO A 99 13.33 6.61 -2.69
C PRO A 99 12.21 5.79 -2.05
N LEU A 100 10.98 6.30 -2.08
CA LEU A 100 9.83 5.63 -1.49
C LEU A 100 8.84 5.22 -2.60
N GLY A 101 7.73 5.93 -2.77
CA GLY A 101 6.78 5.68 -3.84
C GLY A 101 7.38 5.91 -5.23
N MET A 102 6.96 5.09 -6.20
CA MET A 102 7.41 5.17 -7.58
C MET A 102 6.25 5.04 -8.56
N THR A 103 6.38 5.64 -9.73
CA THR A 103 5.45 5.46 -10.84
C THR A 103 6.16 5.56 -12.17
N PHE A 104 5.64 4.88 -13.18
CA PHE A 104 6.12 5.05 -14.55
C PHE A 104 5.21 5.99 -15.32
N ASP A 105 5.71 7.18 -15.62
CA ASP A 105 5.06 8.13 -16.52
C ASP A 105 5.23 7.63 -17.97
N ALA A 106 4.23 6.90 -18.43
CA ALA A 106 4.25 6.28 -19.77
C ALA A 106 4.19 7.33 -20.88
N LYS A 107 3.58 8.49 -20.63
CA LYS A 107 3.49 9.60 -21.59
C LYS A 107 4.86 10.11 -21.98
N ASN A 108 5.75 10.22 -20.99
CA ASN A 108 7.11 10.76 -21.17
C ASN A 108 8.21 9.67 -21.15
N GLY A 109 7.84 8.38 -20.98
CA GLY A 109 8.76 7.24 -20.95
C GLY A 109 9.79 7.33 -19.83
N ARG A 110 9.36 7.71 -18.61
CA ARG A 110 10.27 7.98 -17.50
C ARG A 110 9.78 7.37 -16.17
N LEU A 111 10.72 6.90 -15.36
CA LEU A 111 10.46 6.48 -13.98
C LEU A 111 10.58 7.69 -13.07
N VAL A 112 9.54 7.93 -12.29
CA VAL A 112 9.50 8.96 -11.26
C VAL A 112 9.51 8.28 -9.90
N SER A 113 10.33 8.78 -8.98
CA SER A 113 10.38 8.34 -7.59
C SER A 113 10.22 9.54 -6.66
N LEU A 114 9.48 9.34 -5.59
CA LEU A 114 9.44 10.27 -4.48
C LEU A 114 10.73 10.12 -3.66
N GLN A 115 11.40 11.24 -3.43
CA GLN A 115 12.55 11.29 -2.53
C GLN A 115 12.10 11.84 -1.17
N THR A 116 12.63 11.28 -0.09
CA THR A 116 12.13 11.58 1.27
C THR A 116 13.18 12.17 2.21
N GLU A 117 14.46 12.21 1.83
CA GLU A 117 15.49 12.84 2.64
C GLU A 117 15.37 14.37 2.63
N PRO A 118 15.59 15.05 3.77
CA PRO A 118 15.58 16.50 3.85
C PRO A 118 16.48 17.16 2.79
N GLY A 119 15.96 18.18 2.11
CA GLY A 119 16.62 18.87 0.99
C GLY A 119 16.43 18.21 -0.36
N PHE A 120 15.81 17.03 -0.41
CA PHE A 120 15.53 16.29 -1.65
C PHE A 120 14.07 15.89 -1.80
N THR A 121 13.20 16.23 -0.85
CA THR A 121 11.80 15.78 -0.81
C THR A 121 11.01 16.17 -2.06
N GLY A 122 10.26 15.21 -2.60
CA GLY A 122 9.37 15.42 -3.75
C GLY A 122 9.59 14.46 -4.91
N PRO A 123 8.75 14.53 -5.96
CA PRO A 123 8.84 13.71 -7.15
C PRO A 123 10.03 14.12 -8.04
N ARG A 124 10.84 13.12 -8.42
CA ARG A 124 11.99 13.29 -9.30
C ARG A 124 12.01 12.22 -10.38
N VAL A 125 12.37 12.60 -11.59
CA VAL A 125 12.74 11.65 -12.66
C VAL A 125 14.07 11.02 -12.27
N VAL A 126 14.10 9.70 -12.18
CA VAL A 126 15.29 8.93 -11.77
C VAL A 126 15.79 8.00 -12.87
N TRP A 127 15.00 7.80 -13.92
CA TRP A 127 15.36 7.03 -15.10
C TRP A 127 14.53 7.52 -16.31
N PRO A 128 15.06 7.47 -17.58
CA PRO A 128 16.35 6.92 -17.96
C PRO A 128 17.54 7.83 -17.58
N LYS A 129 18.71 7.21 -17.45
CA LYS A 129 19.96 7.91 -17.14
C LYS A 129 20.21 9.08 -18.10
N GLY A 130 20.60 10.23 -17.55
CA GLY A 130 20.81 11.48 -18.28
C GLY A 130 19.53 12.29 -18.56
N LYS A 131 18.39 11.85 -17.98
CA LYS A 131 17.09 12.57 -18.01
C LYS A 131 16.58 12.91 -16.62
N GLU A 132 17.45 12.78 -15.60
CA GLU A 132 17.11 13.07 -14.21
C GLU A 132 16.66 14.53 -14.06
N ALA A 133 15.57 14.75 -13.36
CA ALA A 133 14.99 16.08 -13.14
C ALA A 133 14.17 16.14 -11.86
N VAL A 134 14.19 17.30 -11.23
CA VAL A 134 13.23 17.64 -10.15
C VAL A 134 11.94 18.04 -10.82
N LEU A 135 10.83 17.41 -10.45
CA LEU A 135 9.50 17.75 -10.98
C LEU A 135 8.77 18.71 -10.03
N ALA A 136 8.95 18.53 -8.73
CA ALA A 136 8.56 19.46 -7.68
C ALA A 136 9.36 19.15 -6.41
N ASP A 137 9.73 20.17 -5.65
CA ASP A 137 10.45 20.06 -4.37
C ASP A 137 9.81 20.88 -3.23
N ASN A 138 8.81 21.66 -3.56
CA ASN A 138 8.10 22.52 -2.61
C ASN A 138 6.66 22.82 -3.06
N TYR A 139 5.84 23.30 -2.13
CA TYR A 139 4.55 23.91 -2.37
C TYR A 139 4.51 25.27 -1.71
N GLN A 140 4.33 26.34 -2.51
CA GLN A 140 4.31 27.74 -2.04
C GLN A 140 5.56 28.12 -1.21
N GLY A 141 6.74 27.67 -1.65
CA GLY A 141 8.02 27.95 -1.02
C GLY A 141 8.33 27.11 0.24
N LYS A 142 7.46 26.19 0.62
CA LYS A 142 7.70 25.22 1.71
C LYS A 142 8.03 23.85 1.12
N PRO A 143 9.16 23.24 1.48
CA PRO A 143 9.48 21.87 1.05
C PRO A 143 8.39 20.89 1.45
N PHE A 144 8.20 19.81 0.68
CA PHE A 144 7.34 18.71 1.10
C PHE A 144 7.89 18.05 2.37
N GLY A 145 6.99 17.50 3.20
CA GLY A 145 7.37 16.94 4.48
C GLY A 145 7.97 15.55 4.37
N ARG A 146 7.18 14.59 3.93
CA ARG A 146 7.58 13.22 3.66
C ARG A 146 6.64 12.63 2.61
N PRO A 147 6.90 12.87 1.33
CA PRO A 147 6.15 12.27 0.24
C PRO A 147 6.15 10.73 0.37
N ASN A 148 5.00 10.09 0.13
CA ASN A 148 4.85 8.67 0.43
C ASN A 148 4.54 7.82 -0.79
N ASP A 149 3.38 7.96 -1.41
CA ASP A 149 2.99 7.19 -2.60
C ASP A 149 2.61 8.10 -3.77
N ILE A 150 2.71 7.58 -5.01
CA ILE A 150 2.59 8.38 -6.24
C ILE A 150 1.97 7.57 -7.38
N VAL A 151 1.13 8.23 -8.19
CA VAL A 151 0.60 7.68 -9.44
C VAL A 151 0.68 8.74 -10.55
N ALA A 152 1.06 8.31 -11.75
CA ALA A 152 1.02 9.13 -12.96
C ALA A 152 -0.32 8.98 -13.68
N ASP A 153 -0.87 10.09 -14.18
CA ASP A 153 -1.99 10.08 -15.12
C ASP A 153 -1.51 9.88 -16.57
N ARG A 154 -2.46 9.63 -17.49
CA ARG A 154 -2.16 9.41 -18.91
C ARG A 154 -1.56 10.61 -19.64
N ASN A 155 -1.66 11.80 -19.06
CA ASN A 155 -1.15 13.05 -19.62
C ASN A 155 0.25 13.39 -19.09
N GLY A 156 0.78 12.63 -18.11
CA GLY A 156 2.08 12.83 -17.47
C GLY A 156 2.02 13.77 -16.27
N GLY A 157 0.81 14.04 -15.74
CA GLY A 157 0.61 14.63 -14.43
C GLY A 157 0.81 13.60 -13.32
N LEU A 158 1.06 14.05 -12.10
CA LEU A 158 1.44 13.19 -10.97
C LEU A 158 0.61 13.53 -9.74
N TYR A 159 -0.13 12.55 -9.21
CA TYR A 159 -0.71 12.65 -7.87
C TYR A 159 0.23 11.98 -6.88
N PHE A 160 0.46 12.62 -5.73
CA PHE A 160 1.23 12.01 -4.65
C PHE A 160 0.72 12.45 -3.28
N THR A 161 0.92 11.59 -2.29
CA THR A 161 0.60 11.85 -0.89
C THR A 161 1.82 12.39 -0.16
N ASP A 162 1.60 13.32 0.78
CA ASP A 162 2.63 13.84 1.68
C ASP A 162 2.21 13.68 3.14
N ILE A 163 3.05 12.99 3.93
CA ILE A 163 2.80 12.68 5.34
C ILE A 163 3.93 13.31 6.17
N PRO A 164 3.91 14.63 6.38
CA PRO A 164 4.99 15.31 7.09
C PRO A 164 5.12 14.83 8.53
N PRO A 165 6.34 14.73 9.07
CA PRO A 165 6.58 14.32 10.45
C PRO A 165 6.02 15.35 11.44
N ASP A 166 6.10 16.64 11.12
CA ASP A 166 5.46 17.72 11.89
C ASP A 166 4.23 18.25 11.14
N ARG A 167 3.07 17.76 11.55
CA ARG A 167 1.78 18.07 10.95
C ARG A 167 1.24 19.44 11.34
N THR A 168 1.86 20.12 12.30
CA THR A 168 1.50 21.49 12.72
C THR A 168 2.11 22.54 11.79
N VAL A 169 3.22 22.23 11.15
CA VAL A 169 3.93 23.09 10.20
C VAL A 169 3.42 22.89 8.78
N ILE A 170 3.28 21.62 8.38
CA ILE A 170 2.78 21.22 7.07
C ILE A 170 1.69 20.16 7.31
N PRO A 171 0.42 20.44 7.05
CA PRO A 171 -0.62 19.42 7.19
C PRO A 171 -0.47 18.31 6.13
N PRO A 172 -0.81 17.04 6.47
CA PRO A 172 -0.87 15.98 5.49
C PRO A 172 -1.80 16.34 4.33
N ALA A 173 -1.40 15.98 3.11
CA ALA A 173 -2.15 16.37 1.92
C ALA A 173 -1.92 15.41 0.74
N VAL A 174 -2.77 15.53 -0.28
CA VAL A 174 -2.51 15.02 -1.62
C VAL A 174 -2.20 16.22 -2.52
N TYR A 175 -1.15 16.06 -3.32
CA TYR A 175 -0.74 17.05 -4.31
C TYR A 175 -0.92 16.50 -5.73
N TYR A 176 -1.14 17.38 -6.67
CA TYR A 176 -1.08 17.14 -8.10
C TYR A 176 -0.02 18.03 -8.73
N VAL A 177 0.88 17.46 -9.50
CA VAL A 177 1.86 18.19 -10.32
C VAL A 177 1.41 18.06 -11.77
N PRO A 178 0.84 19.11 -12.37
CA PRO A 178 0.48 19.08 -13.79
C PRO A 178 1.74 19.02 -14.66
N PRO A 179 1.64 18.49 -15.89
CA PRO A 179 2.78 18.46 -16.81
C PRO A 179 3.41 19.84 -17.01
N GLY A 180 4.66 20.01 -16.54
CA GLY A 180 5.41 21.27 -16.67
C GLY A 180 4.87 22.43 -15.83
N GLY A 181 3.96 22.19 -14.88
CA GLY A 181 3.39 23.20 -14.00
C GLY A 181 3.81 23.03 -12.54
N ASP A 182 3.40 23.97 -11.72
CA ASP A 182 3.64 23.98 -10.28
C ASP A 182 2.67 23.01 -9.56
N PRO A 183 3.08 22.43 -8.42
CA PRO A 183 2.23 21.56 -7.63
C PRO A 183 0.99 22.26 -7.11
N ILE A 184 -0.13 21.58 -7.11
CA ILE A 184 -1.42 22.01 -6.57
C ILE A 184 -1.76 21.09 -5.40
N ARG A 185 -2.13 21.65 -4.26
CA ARG A 185 -2.71 20.86 -3.17
C ARG A 185 -4.16 20.55 -3.50
N VAL A 186 -4.50 19.28 -3.65
CA VAL A 186 -5.81 18.84 -4.14
C VAL A 186 -6.69 18.18 -3.10
N VAL A 187 -6.11 17.64 -2.00
CA VAL A 187 -6.85 17.09 -0.85
C VAL A 187 -6.20 17.51 0.46
N GLU A 188 -7.03 17.90 1.41
CA GLU A 188 -6.72 18.12 2.82
C GLU A 188 -7.72 17.35 3.69
N GLY A 189 -7.40 17.15 4.98
CA GLY A 189 -8.35 16.60 5.96
C GLY A 189 -8.33 15.08 6.08
N ILE A 190 -7.60 14.34 5.22
CA ILE A 190 -7.27 12.93 5.50
C ILE A 190 -6.16 12.93 6.54
N THR A 191 -6.34 12.16 7.61
CA THR A 191 -5.42 12.18 8.76
C THR A 191 -4.02 11.70 8.38
N THR A 192 -3.93 10.63 7.57
CA THR A 192 -2.66 10.09 7.09
C THR A 192 -2.85 9.52 5.68
N PRO A 193 -2.93 10.42 4.65
CA PRO A 193 -3.08 9.97 3.27
C PRO A 193 -1.82 9.19 2.87
N ASN A 194 -1.99 7.96 2.40
CA ASN A 194 -0.90 7.05 2.07
C ASN A 194 -1.06 6.52 0.64
N GLY A 195 -1.30 5.23 0.44
CA GLY A 195 -1.50 4.65 -0.87
C GLY A 195 -2.57 5.36 -1.67
N LEU A 196 -2.29 5.60 -2.94
CA LEU A 196 -3.24 6.22 -3.87
C LEU A 196 -3.23 5.54 -5.24
N GLN A 197 -4.38 5.53 -5.92
CA GLN A 197 -4.51 4.94 -7.24
C GLN A 197 -5.63 5.59 -8.06
N LEU A 198 -5.41 5.74 -9.36
CA LEU A 198 -6.43 6.18 -10.30
C LEU A 198 -7.28 5.01 -10.80
N SER A 199 -8.57 5.23 -11.02
CA SER A 199 -9.41 4.31 -11.78
C SER A 199 -8.88 4.12 -13.22
N HIS A 200 -9.39 3.12 -13.94
CA HIS A 200 -8.93 2.84 -15.32
C HIS A 200 -9.21 3.98 -16.30
N ASP A 201 -10.36 4.62 -16.15
CA ASP A 201 -10.75 5.78 -16.96
C ASP A 201 -10.11 7.10 -16.49
N GLU A 202 -9.44 7.06 -15.33
CA GLU A 202 -8.81 8.18 -14.63
C GLU A 202 -9.79 9.27 -14.17
N ASN A 203 -11.08 8.93 -14.06
CA ASN A 203 -12.10 9.84 -13.56
C ASN A 203 -12.22 9.83 -12.04
N THR A 204 -11.58 8.86 -11.37
CA THR A 204 -11.58 8.74 -9.90
C THR A 204 -10.17 8.54 -9.36
N LEU A 205 -9.80 9.31 -8.34
CA LEU A 205 -8.62 9.05 -7.51
C LEU A 205 -9.08 8.41 -6.19
N TYR A 206 -8.49 7.27 -5.86
CA TYR A 206 -8.65 6.59 -4.58
C TYR A 206 -7.48 6.94 -3.66
N VAL A 207 -7.75 7.18 -2.37
CA VAL A 207 -6.72 7.51 -1.37
C VAL A 207 -7.01 6.80 -0.06
N ASN A 208 -6.01 6.08 0.48
CA ASN A 208 -6.07 5.45 1.79
C ASN A 208 -5.85 6.45 2.92
N ASP A 209 -6.52 6.22 4.07
CA ASP A 209 -6.16 6.82 5.36
C ASP A 209 -5.54 5.76 6.29
N THR A 210 -4.23 5.77 6.46
CA THR A 210 -3.52 4.83 7.36
C THR A 210 -3.99 4.94 8.82
N ALA A 211 -4.28 6.16 9.28
CA ALA A 211 -4.72 6.41 10.65
C ALA A 211 -6.22 6.16 10.85
N GLY A 212 -6.97 6.03 9.77
CA GLY A 212 -8.39 5.73 9.76
C GLY A 212 -8.69 4.29 9.34
N ILE A 213 -9.92 4.09 8.90
CA ILE A 213 -10.42 2.80 8.45
C ILE A 213 -11.04 2.87 7.05
N ASN A 214 -10.90 4.01 6.38
CA ASN A 214 -11.57 4.25 5.12
C ASN A 214 -10.58 4.42 3.96
N ILE A 215 -11.05 4.04 2.80
CA ILE A 215 -10.53 4.52 1.52
C ILE A 215 -11.49 5.56 0.99
N TYR A 216 -10.96 6.68 0.55
CA TYR A 216 -11.72 7.78 -0.04
C TYR A 216 -11.61 7.75 -1.55
N ALA A 217 -12.67 8.21 -2.23
CA ALA A 217 -12.71 8.43 -3.66
C ALA A 217 -13.04 9.89 -3.96
N PHE A 218 -12.39 10.41 -4.99
CA PHE A 218 -12.54 11.78 -5.46
C PHE A 218 -12.74 11.79 -6.96
N ASP A 219 -13.62 12.65 -7.47
CA ASP A 219 -13.78 12.84 -8.91
C ASP A 219 -12.67 13.72 -9.46
N VAL A 220 -11.94 13.22 -10.45
CA VAL A 220 -10.84 13.94 -11.11
C VAL A 220 -11.42 14.94 -12.11
N GLN A 221 -10.99 16.20 -11.99
CA GLN A 221 -11.39 17.28 -12.89
C GLN A 221 -10.40 17.42 -14.06
N PRO A 222 -10.78 18.04 -15.19
CA PRO A 222 -9.89 18.19 -16.35
C PRO A 222 -8.56 18.91 -16.08
N ASP A 223 -8.50 19.74 -15.04
CA ASP A 223 -7.29 20.45 -14.60
C ASP A 223 -6.48 19.70 -13.52
N GLY A 224 -6.86 18.45 -13.21
CA GLY A 224 -6.24 17.60 -12.19
C GLY A 224 -6.71 17.89 -10.76
N ARG A 225 -7.57 18.89 -10.55
CA ARG A 225 -8.20 19.10 -9.24
C ARG A 225 -9.17 17.99 -8.92
N LEU A 226 -9.48 17.86 -7.65
CA LEU A 226 -10.37 16.81 -7.14
C LEU A 226 -11.65 17.43 -6.57
N ALA A 227 -12.77 16.75 -6.77
CA ALA A 227 -14.08 17.13 -6.28
C ALA A 227 -14.84 15.93 -5.69
N ASN A 228 -15.99 16.17 -5.07
CA ASN A 228 -16.95 15.15 -4.64
C ASN A 228 -16.32 14.03 -3.79
N SER A 229 -15.60 14.41 -2.73
CA SER A 229 -15.04 13.48 -1.76
C SER A 229 -16.11 12.57 -1.17
N ARG A 230 -15.85 11.27 -1.15
CA ARG A 230 -16.74 10.25 -0.56
C ARG A 230 -15.94 9.09 0.01
N VAL A 231 -16.51 8.43 1.02
CA VAL A 231 -16.00 7.12 1.45
C VAL A 231 -16.34 6.11 0.36
N PHE A 232 -15.32 5.50 -0.23
CA PHE A 232 -15.49 4.44 -1.23
C PHE A 232 -15.75 3.10 -0.57
N ALA A 233 -14.95 2.77 0.47
CA ALA A 233 -15.11 1.56 1.26
C ALA A 233 -14.56 1.77 2.68
N THR A 234 -14.98 0.90 3.58
CA THR A 234 -14.43 0.80 4.94
C THR A 234 -13.71 -0.54 5.06
N TYR A 235 -12.44 -0.52 5.41
CA TYR A 235 -11.64 -1.72 5.62
C TYR A 235 -12.15 -2.56 6.79
N VAL A 236 -12.01 -3.88 6.70
CA VAL A 236 -12.31 -4.82 7.79
C VAL A 236 -11.11 -5.04 8.70
N GLY A 237 -9.90 -4.95 8.16
CA GLY A 237 -8.65 -5.04 8.91
C GLY A 237 -8.54 -3.94 9.96
N ARG A 238 -8.19 -4.34 11.18
CA ARG A 238 -8.06 -3.43 12.32
C ARG A 238 -6.78 -3.72 13.08
N ASP A 239 -6.11 -2.67 13.51
CA ASP A 239 -4.99 -2.77 14.41
C ASP A 239 -5.46 -3.24 15.79
N GLN A 240 -5.16 -4.48 16.12
CA GLN A 240 -5.53 -5.11 17.40
C GLN A 240 -4.62 -4.71 18.56
N THR A 241 -3.53 -3.96 18.29
CA THR A 241 -2.59 -3.52 19.33
C THR A 241 -2.99 -2.19 19.98
N LEU A 242 -4.06 -1.57 19.49
CA LEU A 242 -4.55 -0.32 20.04
C LEU A 242 -5.12 -0.50 21.46
N PRO A 243 -4.90 0.47 22.36
CA PRO A 243 -5.50 0.43 23.68
C PRO A 243 -7.03 0.55 23.61
N PRO A 244 -7.76 0.02 24.59
CA PRO A 244 -9.21 0.14 24.65
C PRO A 244 -9.67 1.60 24.55
N GLY A 245 -10.68 1.85 23.71
CA GLY A 245 -11.24 3.18 23.48
C GLY A 245 -10.48 4.06 22.47
N ALA A 246 -9.33 3.62 21.94
CA ALA A 246 -8.66 4.31 20.86
C ALA A 246 -9.48 4.22 19.56
N PRO A 247 -9.48 5.28 18.73
CA PRO A 247 -10.10 5.22 17.41
C PRO A 247 -9.52 4.07 16.57
N PRO A 248 -10.38 3.28 15.89
CA PRO A 248 -9.91 2.18 15.08
C PRO A 248 -9.10 2.68 13.87
N ARG A 249 -8.03 1.97 13.53
CA ARG A 249 -7.24 2.22 12.32
C ARG A 249 -6.97 0.91 11.57
N SER A 250 -6.86 0.99 10.27
CA SER A 250 -6.58 -0.15 9.38
C SER A 250 -5.09 -0.33 9.11
N ASN A 251 -4.29 0.69 9.37
CA ASN A 251 -2.90 0.79 8.92
C ASN A 251 -2.78 0.58 7.40
N ALA A 252 -3.79 1.03 6.63
CA ALA A 252 -3.79 0.89 5.17
C ALA A 252 -2.57 1.61 4.57
N ASP A 253 -1.88 0.93 3.63
CA ASP A 253 -0.65 1.40 2.99
C ASP A 253 -0.84 1.36 1.46
N GLY A 254 -0.06 0.63 0.70
CA GLY A 254 -0.13 0.58 -0.76
C GLY A 254 -1.50 0.17 -1.32
N LEU A 255 -1.77 0.63 -2.53
CA LEU A 255 -3.03 0.43 -3.24
C LEU A 255 -2.79 0.18 -4.73
N VAL A 256 -3.43 -0.85 -5.32
CA VAL A 256 -3.35 -1.15 -6.75
C VAL A 256 -4.70 -1.64 -7.30
N THR A 257 -4.90 -1.51 -8.61
CA THR A 257 -6.10 -2.03 -9.31
C THR A 257 -5.76 -3.18 -10.25
N ASP A 258 -6.69 -4.11 -10.40
CA ASP A 258 -6.65 -5.12 -11.46
C ASP A 258 -7.44 -4.69 -12.71
N ASP A 259 -7.42 -5.52 -13.76
CA ASP A 259 -8.03 -5.24 -15.06
C ASP A 259 -9.59 -5.17 -15.03
N GLU A 260 -10.22 -5.60 -13.94
CA GLU A 260 -11.67 -5.47 -13.70
C GLU A 260 -12.00 -4.28 -12.78
N GLY A 261 -11.01 -3.46 -12.43
CA GLY A 261 -11.18 -2.30 -11.56
C GLY A 261 -11.35 -2.64 -10.07
N ARG A 262 -11.08 -3.89 -9.66
CA ARG A 262 -11.03 -4.24 -8.24
C ARG A 262 -9.81 -3.60 -7.60
N LEU A 263 -9.94 -3.16 -6.35
CA LEU A 263 -8.85 -2.56 -5.58
C LEU A 263 -8.26 -3.58 -4.61
N TYR A 264 -6.95 -3.55 -4.50
CA TYR A 264 -6.14 -4.34 -3.58
C TYR A 264 -5.41 -3.38 -2.67
N ALA A 265 -5.70 -3.43 -1.37
CA ALA A 265 -5.10 -2.56 -0.38
C ALA A 265 -4.38 -3.37 0.70
N LEU A 266 -3.15 -3.01 0.99
CA LEU A 266 -2.47 -3.55 2.17
C LEU A 266 -3.03 -2.91 3.43
N THR A 267 -3.47 -3.76 4.37
CA THR A 267 -3.99 -3.35 5.67
C THR A 267 -3.34 -4.17 6.79
N GLU A 268 -3.75 -3.97 8.02
CA GLU A 268 -3.27 -4.76 9.16
C GLU A 268 -3.57 -6.27 9.01
N SER A 269 -4.60 -6.65 8.27
CA SER A 269 -5.00 -8.05 8.08
C SER A 269 -4.34 -8.74 6.87
N GLY A 270 -3.60 -8.00 6.05
CA GLY A 270 -3.05 -8.48 4.79
C GLY A 270 -3.57 -7.66 3.60
N ILE A 271 -3.82 -8.30 2.46
CA ILE A 271 -4.33 -7.64 1.26
C ILE A 271 -5.86 -7.72 1.26
N GLU A 272 -6.54 -6.61 1.52
CA GLU A 272 -8.00 -6.53 1.34
C GLU A 272 -8.32 -6.35 -0.14
N VAL A 273 -9.23 -7.19 -0.65
CA VAL A 273 -9.71 -7.14 -2.02
C VAL A 273 -11.11 -6.56 -2.03
N LEU A 274 -11.27 -5.45 -2.75
CA LEU A 274 -12.54 -4.74 -2.91
C LEU A 274 -13.00 -4.83 -4.37
N SER A 275 -14.31 -4.96 -4.59
CA SER A 275 -14.87 -4.83 -5.94
C SER A 275 -14.68 -3.42 -6.50
N SER A 276 -14.89 -3.23 -7.79
CA SER A 276 -14.88 -1.90 -8.44
C SER A 276 -15.96 -0.95 -7.91
N THR A 277 -16.88 -1.44 -7.09
CA THR A 277 -17.92 -0.63 -6.42
C THR A 277 -17.72 -0.47 -4.92
N GLY A 278 -16.56 -0.93 -4.38
CA GLY A 278 -16.21 -0.80 -2.97
C GLY A 278 -16.74 -1.92 -2.06
N GLN A 279 -17.36 -2.96 -2.63
CA GLN A 279 -17.77 -4.12 -1.81
C GLN A 279 -16.54 -4.93 -1.40
N HIS A 280 -16.43 -5.24 -0.12
CA HIS A 280 -15.38 -6.14 0.40
C HIS A 280 -15.62 -7.57 -0.12
N LEU A 281 -14.61 -8.14 -0.79
CA LEU A 281 -14.66 -9.50 -1.33
C LEU A 281 -14.03 -10.50 -0.37
N ASN A 282 -12.79 -10.28 0.03
CA ASN A 282 -12.07 -11.09 1.03
C ASN A 282 -10.72 -10.45 1.38
N VAL A 283 -9.96 -11.12 2.26
CA VAL A 283 -8.57 -10.76 2.62
C VAL A 283 -7.63 -11.91 2.22
N ILE A 284 -6.54 -11.59 1.55
CA ILE A 284 -5.41 -12.51 1.36
C ILE A 284 -4.47 -12.27 2.56
N PRO A 285 -4.38 -13.21 3.53
CA PRO A 285 -3.60 -13.00 4.75
C PRO A 285 -2.11 -12.98 4.42
N LEU A 286 -1.41 -11.93 4.88
CA LEU A 286 -0.01 -11.73 4.55
C LEU A 286 0.71 -10.86 5.59
N TRP A 287 1.93 -11.26 5.98
CA TRP A 287 2.79 -10.53 6.90
C TRP A 287 4.22 -10.56 6.40
N CYS A 288 4.85 -9.40 6.31
CA CYS A 288 6.29 -9.28 6.07
C CYS A 288 7.09 -9.36 7.39
N ILE A 289 8.40 -9.60 7.31
CA ILE A 289 9.27 -10.02 8.43
C ILE A 289 9.02 -9.31 9.76
N THR A 290 8.92 -7.99 9.78
CA THR A 290 8.88 -7.24 11.02
C THR A 290 7.53 -6.62 11.34
N ARG A 291 6.63 -6.61 10.37
CA ARG A 291 5.31 -5.99 10.45
C ARG A 291 4.50 -6.27 9.17
N ARG A 292 3.36 -5.61 9.00
CA ARG A 292 2.62 -5.63 7.73
C ARG A 292 3.53 -5.25 6.56
N CYS A 293 3.21 -5.76 5.37
CA CYS A 293 3.82 -5.30 4.15
C CYS A 293 3.39 -3.86 3.83
N GLN A 294 4.11 -3.17 2.96
CA GLN A 294 3.94 -1.73 2.77
C GLN A 294 3.31 -1.38 1.43
N ASN A 295 3.78 -1.98 0.34
CA ASN A 295 3.25 -1.65 -0.98
C ASN A 295 3.15 -2.89 -1.88
N LEU A 296 2.38 -2.78 -2.97
CA LEU A 296 2.10 -3.89 -3.87
C LEU A 296 1.90 -3.38 -5.31
N GLY A 297 2.15 -4.28 -6.27
CA GLY A 297 1.94 -3.98 -7.68
C GLY A 297 1.89 -5.22 -8.53
N PHE A 298 1.05 -5.21 -9.55
CA PHE A 298 0.97 -6.29 -10.51
C PHE A 298 2.18 -6.29 -11.45
N GLY A 299 2.68 -7.50 -11.75
CA GLY A 299 3.83 -7.69 -12.63
C GLY A 299 3.82 -9.02 -13.38
N GLY A 300 4.96 -9.28 -14.02
CA GLY A 300 5.09 -10.36 -14.98
C GLY A 300 4.64 -9.96 -16.39
N PRO A 301 5.01 -10.74 -17.42
CA PRO A 301 4.70 -10.41 -18.81
C PRO A 301 3.20 -10.27 -19.09
N ASP A 302 2.37 -11.02 -18.35
CA ASP A 302 0.90 -11.03 -18.45
C ASP A 302 0.22 -10.29 -17.30
N LYS A 303 0.99 -9.67 -16.40
CA LYS A 303 0.52 -9.02 -15.16
C LYS A 303 -0.35 -9.92 -14.26
N ARG A 304 -0.10 -11.21 -14.21
CA ARG A 304 -0.79 -12.17 -13.35
C ARG A 304 -0.01 -12.52 -12.08
N THR A 305 1.02 -11.78 -11.76
CA THR A 305 1.76 -11.91 -10.51
C THR A 305 1.60 -10.63 -9.70
N LEU A 306 1.10 -10.75 -8.47
CA LEU A 306 1.08 -9.63 -7.53
C LEU A 306 2.36 -9.67 -6.72
N TYR A 307 3.20 -8.65 -6.85
CA TYR A 307 4.38 -8.44 -6.03
C TYR A 307 4.02 -7.59 -4.82
N VAL A 308 4.60 -7.93 -3.67
CA VAL A 308 4.35 -7.25 -2.40
C VAL A 308 5.68 -6.98 -1.73
N ALA A 309 5.93 -5.73 -1.39
CA ALA A 309 7.15 -5.28 -0.73
C ALA A 309 6.87 -4.75 0.67
N GLY A 310 7.83 -4.91 1.57
CA GLY A 310 7.79 -4.34 2.92
C GLY A 310 8.73 -5.03 3.88
N GLY A 311 9.26 -4.26 4.85
CA GLY A 311 10.09 -4.80 5.90
C GLY A 311 11.41 -5.47 5.44
N GLY A 312 11.90 -5.13 4.26
CA GLY A 312 13.09 -5.78 3.68
C GLY A 312 12.79 -7.11 2.97
N THR A 313 11.53 -7.36 2.66
CA THR A 313 11.04 -8.56 1.97
C THR A 313 10.42 -8.18 0.63
N LEU A 314 10.55 -9.03 -0.37
CA LEU A 314 9.76 -9.03 -1.59
C LEU A 314 9.08 -10.38 -1.72
N LEU A 315 7.78 -10.35 -1.93
CA LEU A 315 6.93 -11.53 -2.14
C LEU A 315 6.34 -11.50 -3.54
N ARG A 316 5.95 -12.67 -4.05
CA ARG A 316 5.10 -12.82 -5.24
C ARG A 316 3.94 -13.77 -4.99
N ILE A 317 2.81 -13.45 -5.58
CA ILE A 317 1.56 -14.22 -5.46
C ILE A 317 1.00 -14.43 -6.86
N PRO A 318 0.86 -15.68 -7.35
CA PRO A 318 0.20 -15.94 -8.62
C PRO A 318 -1.30 -15.67 -8.51
N MET A 319 -1.84 -14.91 -9.46
CA MET A 319 -3.22 -14.45 -9.48
C MET A 319 -4.00 -15.04 -10.67
N LEU A 320 -5.31 -15.27 -10.51
CA LEU A 320 -6.21 -15.61 -11.62
C LEU A 320 -6.54 -14.38 -12.45
N THR A 321 -6.66 -13.24 -11.80
CA THR A 321 -6.81 -11.93 -12.46
C THR A 321 -5.46 -11.40 -12.95
N ARG A 322 -5.49 -10.32 -13.69
CA ARG A 322 -4.29 -9.57 -14.08
C ARG A 322 -4.42 -8.11 -13.68
N GLY A 323 -3.31 -7.46 -13.46
CA GLY A 323 -3.26 -6.03 -13.21
C GLY A 323 -3.69 -5.21 -14.42
N PHE A 324 -4.13 -4.00 -14.18
CA PHE A 324 -4.53 -3.08 -15.23
C PHE A 324 -3.40 -2.87 -16.25
N GLN A 325 -3.72 -3.04 -17.55
CA GLN A 325 -2.72 -2.99 -18.61
C GLN A 325 -2.35 -1.55 -19.01
N GLY A 326 -3.23 -0.60 -18.77
CA GLY A 326 -3.05 0.80 -19.14
C GLY A 326 -2.03 1.58 -18.31
N ARG A 327 -1.53 0.97 -17.22
CA ARG A 327 -0.58 1.63 -16.30
C ARG A 327 0.42 0.61 -15.76
N ALA A 328 1.64 1.04 -15.46
CA ALA A 328 2.66 0.14 -14.91
C ALA A 328 2.33 -0.27 -13.45
N LYS A 329 1.84 0.69 -12.65
CA LYS A 329 1.39 0.49 -11.28
C LYS A 329 -0.10 0.72 -11.14
#